data_9898211c0bdce300617973bfb05b7e36
#
_entry.id   9898211c0bdce300617973bfb05b7e36
#
_cell.length_a   1.000
_cell.length_b   1.000
_cell.length_c   1.000
_cell.angle_alpha   90.00
_cell.angle_beta   90.00
_cell.angle_gamma   90.00
#
_symmetry.space_group_name_H-M   'P 1'
#
loop_
_entity.id
_entity.type
_entity.pdbx_description
1 polymer ?
#
loop_
_entity_poly.entity_id
_entity_poly.type
_entity_poly.pdbx_seq_one_letter_code
_entity_poly.pdbx_strand_id
1 'polypeptide(L)'
;RDFLEAIGVDVSKLLYLHFECVEDIFEAIEDIITKVRESDKDRLVTILVDSLAATSTKVEIEADFEKDGYATTKAIVISKALRKITQMIGRQKVALVFTNQLRQKLGVMFGDPWTTSGGKALPFHASTRVRLKNMGQIKDSKKKNILGMKCRAQIIKNRLGPPLRHADYDMYFDS
;
A
#
# COMPACT_ATOMS: atom_id res chain seq x y z
N ARG A 1 -7.44 16.29 -5.22
CA ARG A 1 -6.28 17.01 -5.83
C ARG A 1 -5.68 17.99 -4.84
N ASP A 2 -6.47 18.82 -4.19
CA ASP A 2 -6.02 19.90 -3.29
C ASP A 2 -5.10 19.40 -2.17
N PHE A 3 -5.40 18.25 -1.57
CA PHE A 3 -4.56 17.65 -0.54
C PHE A 3 -3.18 17.23 -1.07
N LEU A 4 -3.12 16.69 -2.31
CA LEU A 4 -1.85 16.28 -2.92
C LEU A 4 -0.97 17.50 -3.23
N GLU A 5 -1.56 18.60 -3.69
CA GLU A 5 -0.86 19.86 -3.90
C GLU A 5 -0.34 20.45 -2.59
N ALA A 6 -1.15 20.39 -1.52
CA ALA A 6 -0.75 20.90 -0.20
C ALA A 6 0.48 20.16 0.38
N ILE A 7 0.65 18.89 0.07
CA ILE A 7 1.85 18.10 0.48
C ILE A 7 2.99 18.15 -0.54
N GLY A 8 2.90 19.02 -1.57
CA GLY A 8 3.97 19.27 -2.53
C GLY A 8 4.03 18.34 -3.73
N VAL A 9 2.95 17.60 -4.03
CA VAL A 9 2.87 16.77 -5.23
C VAL A 9 2.54 17.62 -6.45
N ASP A 10 3.35 17.53 -7.50
CA ASP A 10 3.06 18.14 -8.79
C ASP A 10 1.96 17.33 -9.51
N VAL A 11 0.71 17.76 -9.34
CA VAL A 11 -0.45 17.07 -9.90
C VAL A 11 -0.50 17.10 -11.43
N SER A 12 0.25 18.00 -12.08
CA SER A 12 0.34 18.03 -13.55
C SER A 12 1.08 16.82 -14.12
N LYS A 13 1.93 16.19 -13.31
CA LYS A 13 2.71 15.00 -13.63
C LYS A 13 2.12 13.71 -13.05
N LEU A 14 0.96 13.82 -12.39
CA LEU A 14 0.31 12.68 -11.75
C LEU A 14 -0.75 12.08 -12.68
N LEU A 15 -0.58 10.81 -13.05
CA LEU A 15 -1.64 10.00 -13.60
C LEU A 15 -2.48 9.43 -12.45
N TYR A 16 -3.71 9.91 -12.29
CA TYR A 16 -4.64 9.41 -11.29
C TYR A 16 -5.70 8.52 -11.93
N LEU A 17 -5.81 7.28 -11.43
CA LEU A 17 -6.79 6.29 -11.87
C LEU A 17 -7.57 5.77 -10.67
N HIS A 18 -8.83 5.46 -10.87
CA HIS A 18 -9.70 4.88 -9.86
C HIS A 18 -10.22 3.52 -10.33
N PHE A 19 -10.07 2.50 -9.48
CA PHE A 19 -10.52 1.15 -9.74
C PHE A 19 -11.21 0.56 -8.51
N GLU A 20 -12.23 -0.25 -8.73
CA GLU A 20 -12.94 -0.96 -7.68
C GLU A 20 -12.44 -2.40 -7.50
N CYS A 21 -11.93 -2.99 -8.59
CA CYS A 21 -11.47 -4.37 -8.62
C CYS A 21 -9.95 -4.49 -8.54
N VAL A 22 -9.48 -5.49 -7.80
CA VAL A 22 -8.07 -5.85 -7.70
C VAL A 22 -7.49 -6.23 -9.06
N GLU A 23 -8.26 -6.96 -9.87
CA GLU A 23 -7.87 -7.41 -11.21
C GLU A 23 -7.55 -6.21 -12.10
N ASP A 24 -8.42 -5.21 -12.14
CA ASP A 24 -8.25 -4.02 -12.99
C ASP A 24 -7.05 -3.17 -12.56
N ILE A 25 -6.78 -3.10 -11.25
CA ILE A 25 -5.56 -2.44 -10.74
C ILE A 25 -4.31 -3.11 -11.30
N PHE A 26 -4.23 -4.44 -11.25
CA PHE A 26 -3.05 -5.15 -11.71
C PHE A 26 -2.90 -5.13 -13.24
N GLU A 27 -4.00 -5.17 -14.00
CA GLU A 27 -4.01 -4.97 -15.45
C GLU A 27 -3.49 -3.56 -15.79
N ALA A 28 -3.99 -2.52 -15.12
CA ALA A 28 -3.51 -1.15 -15.33
C ALA A 28 -2.02 -0.97 -15.00
N ILE A 29 -1.52 -1.62 -13.95
CA ILE A 29 -0.09 -1.60 -13.62
C ILE A 29 0.74 -2.20 -14.77
N GLU A 30 0.32 -3.33 -15.32
CA GLU A 30 1.00 -3.98 -16.45
C GLU A 30 1.01 -3.07 -17.69
N ASP A 31 -0.14 -2.50 -18.02
CA ASP A 31 -0.30 -1.62 -19.18
C ASP A 31 0.56 -0.36 -19.05
N ILE A 32 0.56 0.28 -17.88
CA ILE A 32 1.39 1.46 -17.61
C ILE A 32 2.87 1.13 -17.80
N ILE A 33 3.34 0.03 -17.21
CA ILE A 33 4.74 -0.38 -17.32
C ILE A 33 5.09 -0.67 -18.78
N THR A 34 4.26 -1.39 -19.49
CA THR A 34 4.48 -1.74 -20.90
C THR A 34 4.56 -0.49 -21.76
N LYS A 35 3.58 0.41 -21.68
CA LYS A 35 3.54 1.65 -22.47
C LYS A 35 4.71 2.58 -22.18
N VAL A 36 5.08 2.70 -20.90
CA VAL A 36 6.25 3.52 -20.53
C VAL A 36 7.53 2.91 -21.11
N ARG A 37 7.69 1.58 -21.13
CA ARG A 37 8.88 0.92 -21.67
C ARG A 37 8.96 0.96 -23.19
N GLU A 38 7.83 1.03 -23.87
CA GLU A 38 7.77 1.28 -25.32
C GLU A 38 8.27 2.68 -25.67
N SER A 39 7.94 3.68 -24.85
CA SER A 39 8.33 5.08 -25.08
C SER A 39 9.71 5.43 -24.53
N ASP A 40 10.06 4.92 -23.34
CA ASP A 40 11.33 5.22 -22.64
C ASP A 40 11.72 4.05 -21.72
N LYS A 41 12.76 3.33 -22.15
CA LYS A 41 13.25 2.13 -21.43
C LYS A 41 13.90 2.46 -20.08
N ASP A 42 14.34 3.69 -19.90
CA ASP A 42 15.13 4.11 -18.73
C ASP A 42 14.36 4.99 -17.73
N ARG A 43 13.14 5.39 -18.07
CA ARG A 43 12.31 6.24 -17.21
C ARG A 43 12.06 5.58 -15.85
N LEU A 44 12.33 6.33 -14.78
CA LEU A 44 11.91 5.93 -13.43
C LEU A 44 10.40 6.11 -13.31
N VAL A 45 9.70 5.06 -12.92
CA VAL A 45 8.25 5.04 -12.71
C VAL A 45 7.95 4.68 -11.28
N THR A 46 7.13 5.49 -10.60
CA THR A 46 6.58 5.16 -9.28
C THR A 46 5.09 4.96 -9.42
N ILE A 47 4.61 3.80 -9.00
CA ILE A 47 3.18 3.46 -8.97
C ILE A 47 2.79 3.27 -7.51
N LEU A 48 1.80 4.06 -7.05
CA LEU A 48 1.24 3.96 -5.72
C LEU A 48 -0.19 3.44 -5.81
N VAL A 49 -0.48 2.37 -5.08
CA VAL A 49 -1.83 1.80 -4.94
C VAL A 49 -2.33 2.04 -3.50
N ASP A 50 -3.31 2.90 -3.36
CA ASP A 50 -3.94 3.24 -2.07
C ASP A 50 -5.45 2.94 -2.13
N SER A 51 -5.90 1.87 -1.52
CA SER A 51 -5.20 0.76 -0.87
C SER A 51 -5.78 -0.59 -1.34
N LEU A 52 -4.97 -1.65 -1.32
CA LEU A 52 -5.48 -3.01 -1.62
C LEU A 52 -6.55 -3.50 -0.63
N ALA A 53 -6.60 -2.93 0.58
CA ALA A 53 -7.62 -3.27 1.56
C ALA A 53 -9.02 -2.86 1.13
N ALA A 54 -9.14 -1.73 0.43
CA ALA A 54 -10.41 -1.13 0.04
C ALA A 54 -11.01 -1.73 -1.25
N THR A 55 -10.25 -2.49 -2.03
CA THR A 55 -10.70 -3.06 -3.30
C THR A 55 -11.36 -4.42 -3.11
N SER A 56 -12.26 -4.78 -4.02
CA SER A 56 -12.90 -6.10 -4.12
C SER A 56 -12.34 -6.91 -5.30
N THR A 57 -12.71 -8.17 -5.44
CA THR A 57 -12.50 -8.93 -6.67
C THR A 57 -13.72 -8.84 -7.57
N LYS A 58 -13.56 -9.06 -8.88
CA LYS A 58 -14.71 -9.12 -9.82
C LYS A 58 -15.78 -10.10 -9.34
N VAL A 59 -15.34 -11.28 -8.89
CA VAL A 59 -16.25 -12.32 -8.34
C VAL A 59 -16.99 -11.85 -7.08
N GLU A 60 -16.34 -11.05 -6.23
CA GLU A 60 -16.94 -10.51 -5.01
C GLU A 60 -18.00 -9.44 -5.32
N ILE A 61 -17.78 -8.63 -6.37
CA ILE A 61 -18.74 -7.60 -6.80
C ILE A 61 -19.99 -8.22 -7.45
N GLU A 62 -19.81 -9.30 -8.21
CA GLU A 62 -20.91 -9.99 -8.92
C GLU A 62 -21.72 -10.92 -8.02
N ALA A 63 -21.27 -11.18 -6.80
CA ALA A 63 -21.88 -12.15 -5.91
C ALA A 63 -22.92 -11.52 -4.97
N ASP A 64 -23.94 -12.33 -4.59
CA ASP A 64 -24.91 -11.95 -3.57
C ASP A 64 -24.24 -11.81 -2.19
N PHE A 65 -24.76 -10.89 -1.36
CA PHE A 65 -24.23 -10.57 -0.03
C PHE A 65 -24.20 -11.74 0.97
N GLU A 66 -24.90 -12.83 0.67
CA GLU A 66 -25.02 -13.99 1.55
C GLU A 66 -23.91 -15.03 1.42
N LYS A 67 -22.98 -14.88 0.46
CA LYS A 67 -21.91 -15.87 0.24
C LYS A 67 -20.62 -15.49 0.97
N ASP A 68 -20.17 -16.38 1.86
CA ASP A 68 -18.88 -16.29 2.54
C ASP A 68 -17.72 -16.84 1.69
N GLY A 69 -16.49 -16.41 1.98
CA GLY A 69 -15.28 -17.02 1.41
C GLY A 69 -14.46 -16.16 0.45
N TYR A 70 -14.89 -14.96 0.12
CA TYR A 70 -14.20 -14.08 -0.85
C TYR A 70 -12.81 -13.63 -0.43
N ALA A 71 -12.48 -13.60 0.86
CA ALA A 71 -11.15 -13.27 1.35
C ALA A 71 -10.07 -14.21 0.79
N THR A 72 -10.39 -15.49 0.59
CA THR A 72 -9.49 -16.48 -0.02
C THR A 72 -9.31 -16.21 -1.51
N THR A 73 -10.40 -15.89 -2.22
CA THR A 73 -10.37 -15.54 -3.65
C THR A 73 -9.49 -14.33 -3.89
N LYS A 74 -9.66 -13.26 -3.13
CA LYS A 74 -8.83 -12.06 -3.18
C LYS A 74 -7.35 -12.38 -2.95
N ALA A 75 -7.03 -13.23 -1.98
CA ALA A 75 -5.66 -13.64 -1.71
C ALA A 75 -5.03 -14.42 -2.88
N ILE A 76 -5.81 -15.27 -3.57
CA ILE A 76 -5.37 -16.01 -4.76
C ILE A 76 -5.09 -15.06 -5.92
N VAL A 77 -6.00 -14.12 -6.20
CA VAL A 77 -5.86 -13.13 -7.28
C VAL A 77 -4.60 -12.30 -7.05
N ILE A 78 -4.44 -11.71 -5.86
CA ILE A 78 -3.26 -10.92 -5.49
C ILE A 78 -1.97 -11.77 -5.62
N SER A 79 -2.00 -13.03 -5.21
CA SER A 79 -0.83 -13.91 -5.30
C SER A 79 -0.41 -14.19 -6.74
N LYS A 80 -1.36 -14.42 -7.65
CA LYS A 80 -1.09 -14.62 -9.08
C LYS A 80 -0.54 -13.34 -9.71
N ALA A 81 -1.19 -12.22 -9.47
CA ALA A 81 -0.81 -10.93 -10.02
C ALA A 81 0.59 -10.49 -9.55
N LEU A 82 0.90 -10.60 -8.26
CA LEU A 82 2.22 -10.25 -7.73
C LEU A 82 3.35 -11.10 -8.30
N ARG A 83 3.12 -12.39 -8.56
CA ARG A 83 4.14 -13.22 -9.23
C ARG A 83 4.47 -12.69 -10.62
N LYS A 84 3.45 -12.34 -11.41
CA LYS A 84 3.62 -11.81 -12.76
C LYS A 84 4.33 -10.45 -12.72
N ILE A 85 3.82 -9.53 -11.92
CA ILE A 85 4.36 -8.17 -11.79
C ILE A 85 5.80 -8.17 -11.28
N THR A 86 6.13 -8.98 -10.26
CA THR A 86 7.51 -9.04 -9.74
C THR A 86 8.52 -9.56 -10.78
N GLN A 87 8.12 -10.47 -11.64
CA GLN A 87 8.97 -10.89 -12.76
C GLN A 87 9.14 -9.76 -13.79
N MET A 88 8.06 -9.04 -14.08
CA MET A 88 8.04 -7.94 -15.04
C MET A 88 8.92 -6.77 -14.60
N ILE A 89 8.84 -6.36 -13.32
CA ILE A 89 9.57 -5.18 -12.80
C ILE A 89 10.99 -5.50 -12.33
N GLY A 90 11.36 -6.75 -12.17
CA GLY A 90 12.60 -7.18 -11.50
C GLY A 90 13.90 -6.64 -12.09
N ARG A 91 13.89 -6.15 -13.32
CA ARG A 91 15.04 -5.53 -14.01
C ARG A 91 14.71 -4.16 -14.58
N GLN A 92 13.62 -3.55 -14.13
CA GLN A 92 13.13 -2.28 -14.64
C GLN A 92 13.16 -1.21 -13.55
N LYS A 93 13.26 0.05 -13.94
CA LYS A 93 13.28 1.20 -13.02
C LYS A 93 11.85 1.53 -12.57
N VAL A 94 11.18 0.57 -11.89
CA VAL A 94 9.81 0.71 -11.39
C VAL A 94 9.80 0.55 -9.88
N ALA A 95 9.30 1.55 -9.17
CA ALA A 95 8.94 1.48 -7.76
C ALA A 95 7.44 1.25 -7.63
N LEU A 96 7.04 0.09 -7.11
CA LEU A 96 5.65 -0.25 -6.86
C LEU A 96 5.39 -0.24 -5.36
N VAL A 97 4.50 0.64 -4.92
CA VAL A 97 4.16 0.88 -3.52
C VAL A 97 2.69 0.54 -3.28
N PHE A 98 2.43 -0.27 -2.27
CA PHE A 98 1.07 -0.59 -1.81
C PHE A 98 0.87 -0.09 -0.39
N THR A 99 -0.21 0.63 -0.15
CA THR A 99 -0.72 0.81 1.20
C THR A 99 -1.66 -0.34 1.56
N ASN A 100 -1.71 -0.69 2.85
CA ASN A 100 -2.60 -1.73 3.33
C ASN A 100 -2.97 -1.50 4.81
N GLN A 101 -4.13 -1.98 5.21
CA GLN A 101 -4.59 -1.87 6.59
C GLN A 101 -4.09 -3.05 7.43
N LEU A 102 -3.65 -2.75 8.64
CA LEU A 102 -3.35 -3.74 9.65
C LEU A 102 -4.62 -4.18 10.37
N ARG A 103 -4.77 -5.49 10.53
CA ARG A 103 -5.84 -6.10 11.31
C ARG A 103 -5.23 -6.95 12.41
N GLN A 104 -5.83 -6.96 13.57
CA GLN A 104 -5.41 -7.81 14.66
C GLN A 104 -6.00 -9.22 14.47
N LYS A 105 -5.15 -10.23 14.60
CA LYS A 105 -5.59 -11.63 14.67
C LYS A 105 -6.14 -11.89 16.07
N LEU A 106 -7.36 -12.39 16.13
CA LEU A 106 -7.95 -12.83 17.38
C LEU A 106 -7.27 -14.12 17.86
N GLY A 107 -7.08 -14.26 19.18
CA GLY A 107 -6.55 -15.47 19.82
C GLY A 107 -5.05 -15.71 19.67
N VAL A 108 -4.27 -14.77 19.16
CA VAL A 108 -2.80 -14.90 19.12
C VAL A 108 -2.19 -14.47 20.44
N MET A 109 -1.76 -15.43 21.25
CA MET A 109 -1.10 -15.17 22.53
C MET A 109 0.40 -14.92 22.40
N PHE A 110 1.05 -15.45 21.35
CA PHE A 110 2.49 -15.31 21.10
C PHE A 110 2.77 -14.90 19.64
N GLY A 111 3.84 -14.12 19.43
CA GLY A 111 4.27 -13.65 18.10
C GLY A 111 3.63 -12.34 17.66
N ASP A 112 3.69 -12.02 16.37
CA ASP A 112 3.12 -10.78 15.81
C ASP A 112 1.60 -10.95 15.59
N PRO A 113 0.76 -10.24 16.38
CA PRO A 113 -0.70 -10.33 16.27
C PRO A 113 -1.25 -9.63 15.01
N TRP A 114 -0.40 -8.92 14.28
CA TRP A 114 -0.86 -8.12 13.15
C TRP A 114 -0.84 -8.89 11.83
N THR A 115 -1.88 -8.70 11.04
CA THR A 115 -2.01 -9.23 9.67
C THR A 115 -2.53 -8.14 8.74
N THR A 116 -2.43 -8.40 7.43
CA THR A 116 -2.93 -7.50 6.38
C THR A 116 -3.95 -8.20 5.51
N SER A 117 -4.84 -7.44 4.87
CA SER A 117 -5.71 -7.96 3.81
C SER A 117 -4.89 -8.51 2.64
N GLY A 118 -5.45 -9.48 1.90
CA GLY A 118 -4.82 -10.04 0.70
C GLY A 118 -3.82 -11.18 0.95
N GLY A 119 -3.86 -11.78 2.15
CA GLY A 119 -3.08 -12.98 2.44
C GLY A 119 -1.58 -12.76 2.62
N LYS A 120 -0.79 -13.81 2.38
CA LYS A 120 0.67 -13.82 2.62
C LYS A 120 1.50 -13.37 1.41
N ALA A 121 0.89 -13.21 0.24
CA ALA A 121 1.62 -12.94 -0.99
C ALA A 121 2.32 -11.57 -0.97
N LEU A 122 1.61 -10.52 -0.58
CA LEU A 122 2.18 -9.17 -0.49
C LEU A 122 3.36 -9.10 0.49
N PRO A 123 3.25 -9.59 1.75
CA PRO A 123 4.40 -9.72 2.66
C PRO A 123 5.58 -10.52 2.09
N PHE A 124 5.30 -11.55 1.30
CA PHE A 124 6.35 -12.38 0.70
C PHE A 124 7.10 -11.65 -0.42
N HIS A 125 6.38 -11.05 -1.37
CA HIS A 125 6.95 -10.39 -2.55
C HIS A 125 7.59 -9.04 -2.23
N ALA A 126 7.08 -8.28 -1.27
CA ALA A 126 7.61 -6.96 -0.92
C ALA A 126 9.10 -7.02 -0.55
N SER A 127 9.91 -6.15 -1.15
CA SER A 127 11.33 -5.96 -0.81
C SER A 127 11.48 -5.24 0.52
N THR A 128 10.68 -4.21 0.74
CA THR A 128 10.65 -3.45 1.99
C THR A 128 9.22 -3.37 2.52
N ARG A 129 9.06 -3.49 3.83
CA ARG A 129 7.78 -3.30 4.52
C ARG A 129 7.97 -2.33 5.66
N VAL A 130 7.14 -1.29 5.66
CA VAL A 130 7.13 -0.28 6.70
C VAL A 130 5.80 -0.36 7.45
N ARG A 131 5.85 -0.37 8.77
CA ARG A 131 4.68 -0.28 9.64
C ARG A 131 4.62 1.12 10.22
N LEU A 132 3.50 1.79 10.03
CA LEU A 132 3.22 3.08 10.67
C LEU A 132 2.47 2.85 11.98
N LYS A 133 2.87 3.57 13.03
CA LYS A 133 2.21 3.54 14.34
C LYS A 133 1.92 4.96 14.79
N ASN A 134 0.73 5.16 15.32
CA ASN A 134 0.41 6.37 16.09
C ASN A 134 1.01 6.24 17.50
N MET A 135 1.83 7.21 17.88
CA MET A 135 2.55 7.26 19.18
C MET A 135 1.92 8.26 20.14
N GLY A 136 0.89 9.01 19.70
CA GLY A 136 0.19 9.98 20.53
C GLY A 136 -0.20 11.23 19.76
N GLN A 137 -0.86 12.14 20.45
CA GLN A 137 -1.35 13.40 19.91
C GLN A 137 -0.38 14.55 20.18
N ILE A 138 -0.26 15.46 19.24
CA ILE A 138 0.37 16.76 19.43
C ILE A 138 -0.74 17.74 19.78
N LYS A 139 -0.62 18.42 20.92
CA LYS A 139 -1.63 19.36 21.42
C LYS A 139 -1.02 20.76 21.58
N ASP A 140 -1.87 21.77 21.50
CA ASP A 140 -1.47 23.14 21.81
C ASP A 140 -1.03 23.27 23.27
N SER A 141 -0.42 24.40 23.61
CA SER A 141 0.07 24.70 24.97
C SER A 141 -1.04 24.68 26.03
N LYS A 142 -2.28 24.94 25.63
CA LYS A 142 -3.47 24.89 26.50
C LYS A 142 -4.14 23.53 26.51
N LYS A 143 -3.60 22.55 25.78
CA LYS A 143 -4.11 21.16 25.63
C LYS A 143 -5.56 21.06 25.15
N LYS A 144 -6.09 22.10 24.53
CA LYS A 144 -7.48 22.16 24.02
C LYS A 144 -7.61 21.61 22.61
N ASN A 145 -6.66 21.95 21.72
CA ASN A 145 -6.72 21.57 20.32
C ASN A 145 -5.66 20.51 20.00
N ILE A 146 -6.03 19.57 19.14
CA ILE A 146 -5.11 18.60 18.59
C ILE A 146 -4.55 19.19 17.31
N LEU A 147 -3.23 19.43 17.28
CA LEU A 147 -2.52 20.03 16.16
C LEU A 147 -1.98 18.98 15.19
N GLY A 148 -1.84 17.73 15.66
CA GLY A 148 -1.26 16.69 14.85
C GLY A 148 -1.08 15.36 15.60
N MET A 149 -0.31 14.47 15.02
CA MET A 149 0.01 13.16 15.59
C MET A 149 1.52 12.90 15.57
N LYS A 150 2.02 12.28 16.64
CA LYS A 150 3.36 11.68 16.67
C LYS A 150 3.29 10.31 16.03
N CYS A 151 4.11 10.09 15.03
CA CYS A 151 4.11 8.86 14.24
C CYS A 151 5.46 8.16 14.32
N ARG A 152 5.44 6.84 14.24
CA ARG A 152 6.63 6.01 14.07
C ARG A 152 6.52 5.20 12.80
N ALA A 153 7.49 5.34 11.91
CA ALA A 153 7.71 4.46 10.78
C ALA A 153 8.74 3.39 11.15
N GLN A 154 8.34 2.12 11.18
CA GLN A 154 9.20 1.00 11.53
C GLN A 154 9.38 0.06 10.34
N ILE A 155 10.60 -0.20 9.94
CA ILE A 155 10.94 -1.18 8.91
C ILE A 155 10.83 -2.58 9.51
N ILE A 156 9.81 -3.34 9.11
CA ILE A 156 9.58 -4.72 9.60
C ILE A 156 10.14 -5.79 8.66
N LYS A 157 10.47 -5.42 7.41
CA LYS A 157 11.18 -6.25 6.45
C LYS A 157 12.01 -5.35 5.53
N ASN A 158 13.24 -5.76 5.25
CA ASN A 158 14.07 -5.08 4.27
C ASN A 158 15.03 -6.09 3.62
N ARG A 159 14.97 -6.23 2.30
CA ARG A 159 15.90 -7.03 1.50
C ARG A 159 17.09 -6.23 1.00
N LEU A 160 17.02 -4.90 1.08
CA LEU A 160 18.01 -3.98 0.54
C LEU A 160 18.98 -3.46 1.61
N GLY A 161 18.75 -3.81 2.88
CA GLY A 161 19.56 -3.36 4.00
C GLY A 161 19.03 -3.86 5.35
N PRO A 162 19.58 -3.36 6.48
CA PRO A 162 19.17 -3.80 7.80
C PRO A 162 17.68 -3.57 8.08
N PRO A 163 16.95 -4.59 8.54
CA PRO A 163 15.58 -4.43 9.02
C PRO A 163 15.54 -3.82 10.43
N LEU A 164 14.33 -3.66 10.98
CA LEU A 164 14.04 -3.26 12.36
C LEU A 164 14.44 -1.82 12.75
N ARG A 165 14.93 -1.02 11.82
CA ARG A 165 15.12 0.41 12.05
C ARG A 165 13.77 1.12 12.11
N HIS A 166 13.73 2.23 12.83
CA HIS A 166 12.56 3.11 12.89
C HIS A 166 12.97 4.57 12.84
N ALA A 167 12.02 5.40 12.45
CA ALA A 167 12.10 6.85 12.54
C ALA A 167 10.80 7.37 13.18
N ASP A 168 10.94 8.31 14.08
CA ASP A 168 9.83 9.03 14.69
C ASP A 168 9.71 10.39 14.00
N TYR A 169 8.48 10.81 13.73
CA TYR A 169 8.20 12.09 13.09
C TYR A 169 6.83 12.64 13.56
N ASP A 170 6.70 13.94 13.46
CA ASP A 170 5.47 14.65 13.78
C ASP A 170 4.72 14.94 12.48
N MET A 171 3.42 14.64 12.47
CA MET A 171 2.52 14.95 11.37
C MET A 171 1.50 15.97 11.86
N TYR A 172 1.59 17.19 11.32
CA TYR A 172 0.66 18.26 11.62
C TYR A 172 -0.51 18.24 10.63
N PHE A 173 -1.69 18.72 11.07
CA PHE A 173 -2.90 18.73 10.25
C PHE A 173 -3.01 19.98 9.36
N ASP A 174 -2.27 21.02 9.68
CA ASP A 174 -2.32 22.35 9.04
C ASP A 174 -1.15 22.60 8.06
N SER A 175 -0.42 21.54 7.69
CA SER A 175 0.75 21.65 6.79
C SER A 175 0.41 21.19 5.38
#